data_efae073c8a468d6916f81b0387a6f372
#
_entry.id   efae073c8a468d6916f81b0387a6f372
#
_cell.length_a   1.000
_cell.length_b   1.000
_cell.length_c   1.000
_cell.angle_alpha   90.00
_cell.angle_beta   90.00
_cell.angle_gamma   90.00
#
_symmetry.space_group_name_H-M   'P 1'
#
loop_
_entity.id
_entity.type
_entity.pdbx_description
1 polymer ?
#
loop_
_entity_poly.entity_id
_entity_poly.type
_entity_poly.pdbx_seq_one_letter_code
_entity_poly.pdbx_strand_id
1 'polypeptide(L)'
;LKGFDDFPDIDDSVRTEINAKYDVLGIEYLQEQLQKLDSEYFQKIQTENPQTLQNPQRMKRFVEVCIGSGKPYSSFIGKRKNVRNFTPIIISLEADREIMYERINQRVDIMLNEGLLEEAKSLYPNKHLNALQTVGYRELFDYFDGKITLEFAIEQIKMNTRRFAKRQITWFKRTENVSWFDYLTDRTEIIRFIEKITTT
;
A
#
# COMPACT_ATOMS: atom_id res chain seq x y z
N LEU A 1 -7.42 -11.89 -3.62
CA LEU A 1 -8.68 -12.57 -3.93
C LEU A 1 -9.15 -12.28 -5.35
N LYS A 2 -9.17 -11.01 -5.78
CA LYS A 2 -9.54 -10.62 -7.16
C LYS A 2 -8.45 -10.98 -8.19
N GLY A 3 -7.23 -11.29 -7.75
CA GLY A 3 -6.07 -11.53 -8.60
C GLY A 3 -5.44 -10.24 -9.11
N PHE A 4 -4.36 -10.39 -9.86
CA PHE A 4 -3.69 -9.29 -10.55
C PHE A 4 -3.87 -9.44 -12.04
N ASP A 5 -3.85 -8.35 -12.78
CA ASP A 5 -3.75 -8.38 -14.23
C ASP A 5 -2.38 -8.94 -14.66
N ASP A 6 -2.34 -9.61 -15.81
CA ASP A 6 -1.10 -10.18 -16.34
C ASP A 6 -0.30 -9.09 -17.05
N PHE A 7 0.75 -8.64 -16.37
CA PHE A 7 1.73 -7.76 -16.97
C PHE A 7 2.93 -8.56 -17.46
N PRO A 8 3.55 -8.15 -18.58
CA PRO A 8 4.76 -8.78 -19.05
C PRO A 8 5.93 -8.51 -18.10
N ASP A 9 6.89 -9.42 -18.08
CA ASP A 9 8.20 -9.15 -17.47
C ASP A 9 8.90 -8.07 -18.28
N ILE A 10 9.39 -7.05 -17.60
CA ILE A 10 10.08 -5.91 -18.19
C ILE A 10 11.54 -5.97 -17.78
N ASP A 11 12.42 -5.81 -18.76
CA ASP A 11 13.86 -5.77 -18.50
C ASP A 11 14.24 -4.62 -17.56
N ASP A 12 15.12 -4.90 -16.59
CA ASP A 12 15.56 -3.93 -15.58
C ASP A 12 16.27 -2.71 -16.21
N SER A 13 16.83 -2.82 -17.41
CA SER A 13 17.42 -1.70 -18.14
C SER A 13 16.40 -0.61 -18.44
N VAL A 14 15.16 -0.98 -18.81
CA VAL A 14 14.06 -0.03 -19.05
C VAL A 14 13.75 0.78 -17.80
N ARG A 15 13.68 0.10 -16.65
CA ARG A 15 13.44 0.75 -15.35
C ARG A 15 14.58 1.71 -14.99
N THR A 16 15.81 1.28 -15.22
CA THR A 16 17.00 2.08 -14.95
C THR A 16 17.00 3.34 -15.78
N GLU A 17 16.72 3.24 -17.08
CA GLU A 17 16.62 4.37 -18.00
C GLU A 17 15.53 5.36 -17.59
N ILE A 18 14.33 4.87 -17.25
CA ILE A 18 13.21 5.70 -16.82
C ILE A 18 13.56 6.43 -15.51
N ASN A 19 14.21 5.76 -14.56
CA ASN A 19 14.63 6.37 -13.32
C ASN A 19 15.64 7.49 -13.59
N ALA A 20 16.66 7.26 -14.39
CA ALA A 20 17.66 8.27 -14.75
C ALA A 20 17.03 9.50 -15.42
N LYS A 21 16.09 9.30 -16.34
CA LYS A 21 15.37 10.41 -17.00
C LYS A 21 14.45 11.15 -16.02
N TYR A 22 13.75 10.42 -15.15
CA TYR A 22 12.91 11.03 -14.12
C TYR A 22 13.74 11.90 -13.14
N ASP A 23 14.92 11.44 -12.74
CA ASP A 23 15.77 12.15 -11.80
C ASP A 23 16.27 13.50 -12.37
N VAL A 24 16.35 13.62 -13.71
CA VAL A 24 16.75 14.87 -14.40
C VAL A 24 15.55 15.73 -14.79
N LEU A 25 14.47 15.13 -15.28
CA LEU A 25 13.37 15.83 -15.95
C LEU A 25 12.08 15.90 -15.10
N GLY A 26 12.05 15.20 -13.96
CA GLY A 26 10.91 15.25 -13.05
C GLY A 26 9.68 14.46 -13.51
N ILE A 27 8.55 14.76 -12.88
CA ILE A 27 7.27 14.07 -13.12
C ILE A 27 6.68 14.39 -14.51
N GLU A 28 6.98 15.56 -15.04
CA GLU A 28 6.51 16.06 -16.32
C GLU A 28 6.94 15.12 -17.45
N TYR A 29 8.18 14.61 -17.41
CA TYR A 29 8.66 13.61 -18.35
C TYR A 29 7.77 12.36 -18.37
N LEU A 30 7.41 11.83 -17.21
CA LEU A 30 6.57 10.64 -17.13
C LEU A 30 5.15 10.89 -17.64
N GLN A 31 4.60 12.09 -17.38
CA GLN A 31 3.30 12.49 -17.86
C GLN A 31 3.28 12.59 -19.40
N GLU A 32 4.28 13.26 -19.98
CA GLU A 32 4.42 13.35 -21.45
C GLU A 32 4.59 11.98 -22.09
N GLN A 33 5.41 11.09 -21.50
CA GLN A 33 5.59 9.74 -22.01
C GLN A 33 4.29 8.94 -21.97
N LEU A 34 3.57 8.96 -20.85
CA LEU A 34 2.29 8.24 -20.76
C LEU A 34 1.27 8.81 -21.74
N GLN A 35 1.19 10.13 -21.89
CA GLN A 35 0.29 10.77 -22.85
C GLN A 35 0.59 10.35 -24.29
N LYS A 36 1.86 10.16 -24.65
CA LYS A 36 2.27 9.69 -26.00
C LYS A 36 2.01 8.22 -26.21
N LEU A 37 2.26 7.38 -25.20
CA LEU A 37 2.25 5.91 -25.31
C LEU A 37 0.85 5.31 -25.03
N ASP A 38 0.03 6.00 -24.23
CA ASP A 38 -1.33 5.58 -23.85
C ASP A 38 -2.19 6.79 -23.50
N SER A 39 -2.57 7.55 -24.53
CA SER A 39 -3.36 8.78 -24.37
C SER A 39 -4.73 8.54 -23.75
N GLU A 40 -5.36 7.41 -24.04
CA GLU A 40 -6.66 7.03 -23.49
C GLU A 40 -6.57 6.82 -21.97
N TYR A 41 -5.55 6.08 -21.53
CA TYR A 41 -5.34 5.86 -20.10
C TYR A 41 -4.94 7.13 -19.35
N PHE A 42 -4.12 7.96 -19.99
CA PHE A 42 -3.75 9.28 -19.43
C PHE A 42 -5.00 10.13 -19.19
N GLN A 43 -5.90 10.27 -20.17
CA GLN A 43 -7.15 11.02 -20.05
C GLN A 43 -8.06 10.43 -18.98
N LYS A 44 -8.18 9.11 -18.93
CA LYS A 44 -8.94 8.42 -17.89
C LYS A 44 -8.44 8.77 -16.49
N ILE A 45 -7.12 8.69 -16.26
CA ILE A 45 -6.53 9.06 -14.96
C ILE A 45 -6.77 10.54 -14.65
N GLN A 46 -6.61 11.42 -15.64
CA GLN A 46 -6.81 12.86 -15.47
C GLN A 46 -8.24 13.19 -15.02
N THR A 47 -9.22 12.43 -15.50
CA THR A 47 -10.63 12.64 -15.18
C THR A 47 -11.03 11.96 -13.86
N GLU A 48 -10.66 10.71 -13.67
CA GLU A 48 -11.14 9.90 -12.55
C GLU A 48 -10.29 10.05 -11.29
N ASN A 49 -8.98 10.23 -11.42
CA ASN A 49 -8.05 10.32 -10.30
C ASN A 49 -6.78 11.11 -10.64
N PRO A 50 -6.86 12.43 -10.79
CA PRO A 50 -5.76 13.28 -11.23
C PRO A 50 -4.54 13.24 -10.30
N GLN A 51 -4.73 12.91 -9.02
CA GLN A 51 -3.61 12.76 -8.08
C GLN A 51 -2.67 11.61 -8.45
N THR A 52 -3.14 10.64 -9.23
CA THR A 52 -2.29 9.55 -9.74
C THR A 52 -1.19 10.07 -10.67
N LEU A 53 -1.45 11.12 -11.45
CA LEU A 53 -0.46 11.74 -12.33
C LEU A 53 0.70 12.39 -11.55
N GLN A 54 0.49 12.70 -10.27
CA GLN A 54 1.52 13.26 -9.37
C GLN A 54 2.24 12.18 -8.54
N ASN A 55 1.93 10.90 -8.76
CA ASN A 55 2.57 9.80 -8.06
C ASN A 55 3.70 9.19 -8.89
N PRO A 56 4.99 9.46 -8.58
CA PRO A 56 6.11 9.00 -9.39
C PRO A 56 6.19 7.48 -9.53
N GLN A 57 5.89 6.74 -8.48
CA GLN A 57 5.96 5.27 -8.50
C GLN A 57 4.95 4.67 -9.47
N ARG A 58 3.72 5.20 -9.47
CA ARG A 58 2.69 4.74 -10.41
C ARG A 58 3.02 5.15 -11.83
N MET A 59 3.43 6.40 -12.02
CA MET A 59 3.76 6.91 -13.35
C MET A 59 4.95 6.17 -13.97
N LYS A 60 6.01 5.92 -13.19
CA LYS A 60 7.14 5.09 -13.62
C LYS A 60 6.67 3.72 -14.07
N ARG A 61 5.81 3.04 -13.31
CA ARG A 61 5.28 1.72 -13.67
C ARG A 61 4.45 1.75 -14.95
N PHE A 62 3.62 2.75 -15.16
CA PHE A 62 2.84 2.88 -16.38
C PHE A 62 3.74 3.03 -17.62
N VAL A 63 4.70 3.94 -17.54
CA VAL A 63 5.65 4.19 -18.62
C VAL A 63 6.55 2.98 -18.86
N GLU A 64 7.04 2.33 -17.80
CA GLU A 64 7.84 1.11 -17.85
C GLU A 64 7.13 0.00 -18.65
N VAL A 65 5.86 -0.25 -18.33
CA VAL A 65 5.07 -1.26 -19.02
C VAL A 65 4.87 -0.88 -20.48
N CYS A 66 4.57 0.37 -20.78
CA CYS A 66 4.38 0.81 -22.17
C CYS A 66 5.66 0.65 -23.01
N ILE A 67 6.79 1.12 -22.46
CA ILE A 67 8.08 1.05 -23.21
C ILE A 67 8.56 -0.40 -23.33
N GLY A 68 8.57 -1.14 -22.23
CA GLY A 68 9.13 -2.49 -22.21
C GLY A 68 8.30 -3.51 -22.98
N SER A 69 6.96 -3.32 -23.07
CA SER A 69 6.10 -4.23 -23.84
C SER A 69 5.81 -3.76 -25.28
N GLY A 70 6.06 -2.49 -25.57
CA GLY A 70 5.63 -1.86 -26.85
C GLY A 70 4.11 -1.74 -27.01
N LYS A 71 3.34 -1.86 -25.90
CA LYS A 71 1.87 -1.80 -25.91
C LYS A 71 1.36 -0.81 -24.86
N PRO A 72 0.18 -0.17 -25.07
CA PRO A 72 -0.43 0.69 -24.07
C PRO A 72 -0.66 -0.05 -22.75
N TYR A 73 -0.46 0.64 -21.61
CA TYR A 73 -0.73 0.09 -20.27
C TYR A 73 -2.19 -0.36 -20.12
N SER A 74 -3.13 0.42 -20.68
CA SER A 74 -4.56 0.11 -20.71
C SER A 74 -4.86 -1.26 -21.34
N SER A 75 -4.00 -1.73 -22.23
CA SER A 75 -4.16 -3.04 -22.88
C SER A 75 -4.00 -4.22 -21.93
N PHE A 76 -3.41 -4.04 -20.76
CA PHE A 76 -3.16 -5.11 -19.77
C PHE A 76 -4.15 -5.10 -18.62
N ILE A 77 -4.83 -3.99 -18.35
CA ILE A 77 -5.73 -3.87 -17.20
C ILE A 77 -7.16 -4.33 -17.52
N GLY A 78 -7.81 -4.88 -16.48
CA GLY A 78 -9.24 -5.20 -16.52
C GLY A 78 -9.64 -6.38 -17.41
N LYS A 79 -8.68 -7.10 -18.01
CA LYS A 79 -8.95 -8.19 -18.95
C LYS A 79 -9.20 -9.55 -18.29
N ARG A 80 -8.79 -9.74 -17.07
CA ARG A 80 -8.89 -11.03 -16.39
C ARG A 80 -10.17 -11.14 -15.59
N LYS A 81 -11.10 -11.96 -16.03
CA LYS A 81 -12.06 -12.60 -15.14
C LYS A 81 -11.34 -13.78 -14.49
N ASN A 82 -10.78 -13.56 -13.30
CA ASN A 82 -10.17 -14.63 -12.54
C ASN A 82 -11.26 -15.62 -12.10
N VAL A 83 -11.49 -16.64 -12.90
CA VAL A 83 -12.30 -17.78 -12.47
C VAL A 83 -11.47 -18.53 -11.42
N ARG A 84 -11.90 -18.49 -10.19
CA ARG A 84 -11.29 -19.23 -9.08
C ARG A 84 -12.05 -20.56 -8.91
N ASN A 85 -11.31 -21.60 -8.55
CA ASN A 85 -11.87 -22.89 -8.18
C ASN A 85 -12.24 -22.97 -6.68
N PHE A 86 -12.32 -21.83 -6.01
CA PHE A 86 -12.71 -21.70 -4.61
C PHE A 86 -13.54 -20.44 -4.39
N THR A 87 -14.39 -20.45 -3.36
CA THR A 87 -15.13 -19.29 -2.89
C THR A 87 -14.50 -18.81 -1.59
N PRO A 88 -14.02 -17.54 -1.51
CA PRO A 88 -13.44 -17.01 -0.29
C PRO A 88 -14.53 -16.63 0.70
N ILE A 89 -14.37 -17.00 1.96
CA ILE A 89 -15.12 -16.47 3.09
C ILE A 89 -14.28 -15.34 3.70
N ILE A 90 -14.79 -14.11 3.63
CA ILE A 90 -14.06 -12.93 4.10
C ILE A 90 -14.57 -12.55 5.48
N ILE A 91 -13.71 -12.61 6.48
CA ILE A 91 -14.00 -12.24 7.86
C ILE A 91 -13.15 -11.03 8.22
N SER A 92 -13.76 -10.06 8.86
CA SER A 92 -13.08 -8.89 9.42
C SER A 92 -13.48 -8.69 10.86
N LEU A 93 -12.52 -8.24 11.66
CA LEU A 93 -12.79 -7.83 13.05
C LEU A 93 -12.96 -6.32 13.08
N GLU A 94 -13.90 -5.85 13.89
CA GLU A 94 -14.07 -4.43 14.18
C GLU A 94 -14.00 -4.17 15.68
N ALA A 95 -13.67 -2.95 16.04
CA ALA A 95 -13.69 -2.44 17.40
C ALA A 95 -14.08 -0.97 17.36
N ASP A 96 -14.58 -0.46 18.47
CA ASP A 96 -14.79 0.98 18.63
C ASP A 96 -13.49 1.75 18.37
N ARG A 97 -13.64 2.93 17.76
CA ARG A 97 -12.52 3.75 17.31
C ARG A 97 -11.57 4.11 18.46
N GLU A 98 -12.11 4.39 19.62
CA GLU A 98 -11.33 4.76 20.81
C GLU A 98 -10.49 3.59 21.29
N ILE A 99 -11.10 2.41 21.41
CA ILE A 99 -10.43 1.17 21.79
C ILE A 99 -9.31 0.84 20.79
N MET A 100 -9.59 0.94 19.49
CA MET A 100 -8.60 0.68 18.47
C MET A 100 -7.41 1.66 18.58
N TYR A 101 -7.67 2.94 18.81
CA TYR A 101 -6.62 3.96 18.95
C TYR A 101 -5.77 3.76 20.19
N GLU A 102 -6.39 3.40 21.31
CA GLU A 102 -5.67 3.07 22.53
C GLU A 102 -4.74 1.87 22.34
N ARG A 103 -5.25 0.79 21.76
CA ARG A 103 -4.44 -0.40 21.42
C ARG A 103 -3.28 -0.09 20.48
N ILE A 104 -3.49 0.77 19.48
CA ILE A 104 -2.42 1.23 18.58
C ILE A 104 -1.35 1.96 19.38
N ASN A 105 -1.73 2.89 20.26
CA ASN A 105 -0.78 3.65 21.04
C ASN A 105 0.02 2.74 21.98
N GLN A 106 -0.65 1.85 22.72
CA GLN A 106 -0.02 0.86 23.60
C GLN A 106 0.95 -0.04 22.82
N ARG A 107 0.57 -0.48 21.61
CA ARG A 107 1.44 -1.31 20.79
C ARG A 107 2.74 -0.58 20.39
N VAL A 108 2.67 0.70 20.06
CA VAL A 108 3.86 1.49 19.76
C VAL A 108 4.79 1.58 20.96
N ASP A 109 4.23 1.80 22.17
CA ASP A 109 5.01 1.86 23.40
C ASP A 109 5.68 0.50 23.71
N ILE A 110 4.96 -0.60 23.51
CA ILE A 110 5.50 -1.96 23.63
C ILE A 110 6.65 -2.19 22.64
N MET A 111 6.47 -1.87 21.37
CA MET A 111 7.50 -2.03 20.34
C MET A 111 8.78 -1.25 20.67
N LEU A 112 8.66 -0.05 21.23
CA LEU A 112 9.81 0.74 21.68
C LEU A 112 10.53 0.05 22.84
N ASN A 113 9.80 -0.48 23.81
CA ASN A 113 10.36 -1.22 24.94
C ASN A 113 11.02 -2.55 24.50
N GLU A 114 10.55 -3.14 23.41
CA GLU A 114 11.07 -4.38 22.82
C GLU A 114 12.23 -4.14 21.83
N GLY A 115 12.70 -2.89 21.65
CA GLY A 115 13.89 -2.58 20.89
C GLY A 115 13.67 -2.04 19.48
N LEU A 116 12.49 -1.49 19.17
CA LEU A 116 12.23 -0.86 17.87
C LEU A 116 13.26 0.23 17.50
N LEU A 117 13.76 0.97 18.51
CA LEU A 117 14.74 2.04 18.25
C LEU A 117 16.07 1.47 17.78
N GLU A 118 16.56 0.42 18.42
CA GLU A 118 17.80 -0.29 18.09
C GLU A 118 17.70 -0.98 16.73
N GLU A 119 16.55 -1.61 16.46
CA GLU A 119 16.24 -2.21 15.17
C GLU A 119 16.29 -1.15 14.05
N ALA A 120 15.57 -0.05 14.20
CA ALA A 120 15.56 1.05 13.23
C ALA A 120 16.98 1.64 13.03
N LYS A 121 17.77 1.76 14.11
CA LYS A 121 19.16 2.24 14.02
C LYS A 121 20.04 1.30 13.21
N SER A 122 19.86 0.00 13.36
CA SER A 122 20.61 -1.00 12.57
C SER A 122 20.27 -0.95 11.07
N LEU A 123 19.03 -0.57 10.73
CA LEU A 123 18.54 -0.46 9.35
C LEU A 123 18.80 0.92 8.72
N TYR A 124 19.17 1.92 9.52
CA TYR A 124 19.36 3.30 9.09
C TYR A 124 20.32 3.49 7.91
N PRO A 125 21.44 2.75 7.77
CA PRO A 125 22.30 2.85 6.57
C PRO A 125 21.56 2.56 5.27
N ASN A 126 20.48 1.78 5.34
CA ASN A 126 19.65 1.35 4.22
C ASN A 126 18.33 2.15 4.10
N LYS A 127 18.23 3.31 4.78
CA LYS A 127 16.99 4.11 4.85
C LYS A 127 16.40 4.51 3.49
N HIS A 128 17.22 4.52 2.44
CA HIS A 128 16.80 4.84 1.07
C HIS A 128 15.96 3.74 0.41
N LEU A 129 15.99 2.51 0.94
CA LEU A 129 15.23 1.40 0.38
C LEU A 129 13.73 1.59 0.59
N ASN A 130 12.95 1.34 -0.46
CA ASN A 130 11.51 1.53 -0.44
C ASN A 130 10.81 0.70 0.65
N ALA A 131 11.31 -0.50 0.96
CA ALA A 131 10.77 -1.36 2.01
C ALA A 131 10.86 -0.72 3.41
N LEU A 132 11.82 0.17 3.64
CA LEU A 132 12.01 0.86 4.92
C LEU A 132 11.29 2.21 4.98
N GLN A 133 10.62 2.64 3.90
CA GLN A 133 9.82 3.86 3.86
C GLN A 133 8.40 3.63 4.42
N THR A 134 8.32 2.98 5.57
CA THR A 134 7.07 2.65 6.24
C THR A 134 6.90 3.44 7.55
N VAL A 135 5.68 3.48 8.07
CA VAL A 135 5.39 4.06 9.38
C VAL A 135 6.18 3.30 10.45
N GLY A 136 6.83 4.02 11.31
CA GLY A 136 7.76 3.50 12.32
C GLY A 136 9.20 3.83 11.95
N TYR A 137 9.71 3.25 10.88
CA TYR A 137 11.09 3.50 10.46
C TYR A 137 11.30 4.91 9.95
N ARG A 138 10.40 5.43 9.11
CA ARG A 138 10.56 6.77 8.53
C ARG A 138 10.65 7.84 9.60
N GLU A 139 9.78 7.80 10.59
CA GLU A 139 9.78 8.78 11.69
C GLU A 139 11.05 8.65 12.55
N LEU A 140 11.52 7.43 12.82
CA LEU A 140 12.77 7.20 13.53
C LEU A 140 14.00 7.61 12.71
N PHE A 141 13.97 7.45 11.39
CA PHE A 141 15.03 7.95 10.51
C PHE A 141 15.11 9.48 10.52
N ASP A 142 13.98 10.19 10.56
CA ASP A 142 13.95 11.63 10.71
C ASP A 142 14.51 12.08 12.07
N TYR A 143 14.28 11.29 13.12
CA TYR A 143 14.96 11.50 14.41
C TYR A 143 16.47 11.28 14.31
N PHE A 144 16.95 10.21 13.67
CA PHE A 144 18.38 9.96 13.48
C PHE A 144 19.06 10.99 12.57
N ASP A 145 18.32 11.58 11.65
CA ASP A 145 18.79 12.72 10.83
C ASP A 145 18.84 14.05 11.64
N GLY A 146 18.38 14.06 12.91
CA GLY A 146 18.33 15.27 13.75
C GLY A 146 17.24 16.28 13.35
N LYS A 147 16.27 15.87 12.52
CA LYS A 147 15.17 16.74 12.05
C LYS A 147 14.10 16.94 13.11
N ILE A 148 13.87 15.94 13.95
CA ILE A 148 12.82 15.93 15.00
C ILE A 148 13.35 15.29 16.27
N THR A 149 12.67 15.49 17.41
CA THR A 149 13.00 14.81 18.67
C THR A 149 12.44 13.39 18.66
N LEU A 150 12.93 12.53 19.57
CA LEU A 150 12.44 11.15 19.70
C LEU A 150 10.97 11.13 20.15
N GLU A 151 10.60 11.96 21.11
CA GLU A 151 9.23 12.08 21.60
C GLU A 151 8.28 12.46 20.47
N PHE A 152 8.69 13.41 19.62
CA PHE A 152 7.89 13.81 18.45
C PHE A 152 7.78 12.67 17.43
N ALA A 153 8.88 11.93 17.18
CA ALA A 153 8.86 10.77 16.29
C ALA A 153 7.85 9.71 16.78
N ILE A 154 7.86 9.41 18.08
CA ILE A 154 6.92 8.45 18.70
C ILE A 154 5.47 8.89 18.51
N GLU A 155 5.16 10.15 18.76
CA GLU A 155 3.81 10.68 18.55
C GLU A 155 3.39 10.63 17.08
N GLN A 156 4.32 10.91 16.15
CA GLN A 156 4.08 10.76 14.72
C GLN A 156 3.80 9.30 14.32
N ILE A 157 4.54 8.34 14.87
CA ILE A 157 4.30 6.91 14.64
C ILE A 157 2.89 6.52 15.09
N LYS A 158 2.49 6.89 16.31
CA LYS A 158 1.14 6.66 16.85
C LYS A 158 0.07 7.26 15.92
N MET A 159 0.22 8.53 15.59
CA MET A 159 -0.72 9.25 14.71
C MET A 159 -0.81 8.62 13.32
N ASN A 160 0.32 8.33 12.67
CA ASN A 160 0.35 7.78 11.32
C ASN A 160 -0.18 6.34 11.29
N THR A 161 0.04 5.55 12.34
CA THR A 161 -0.55 4.21 12.49
C THR A 161 -2.08 4.29 12.62
N ARG A 162 -2.62 5.22 13.42
CA ARG A 162 -4.08 5.47 13.49
C ARG A 162 -4.66 5.87 12.13
N ARG A 163 -3.96 6.75 11.38
CA ARG A 163 -4.36 7.14 10.02
C ARG A 163 -4.35 5.95 9.06
N PHE A 164 -3.35 5.09 9.18
CA PHE A 164 -3.26 3.87 8.38
C PHE A 164 -4.41 2.91 8.68
N ALA A 165 -4.71 2.65 9.95
CA ALA A 165 -5.84 1.83 10.37
C ALA A 165 -7.19 2.37 9.84
N LYS A 166 -7.40 3.70 9.90
CA LYS A 166 -8.59 4.33 9.31
C LYS A 166 -8.72 4.06 7.81
N ARG A 167 -7.60 4.14 7.05
CA ARG A 167 -7.61 3.83 5.62
C ARG A 167 -7.92 2.36 5.36
N GLN A 168 -7.38 1.43 6.16
CA GLN A 168 -7.68 0.00 6.06
C GLN A 168 -9.17 -0.28 6.26
N ILE A 169 -9.77 0.25 7.32
CA ILE A 169 -11.20 0.07 7.61
C ILE A 169 -12.05 0.61 6.46
N THR A 170 -11.72 1.82 5.96
CA THR A 170 -12.43 2.41 4.82
C THR A 170 -12.35 1.53 3.57
N TRP A 171 -11.20 0.92 3.35
CA TRP A 171 -11.00 0.01 2.22
C TRP A 171 -11.79 -1.30 2.40
N PHE A 172 -11.72 -1.92 3.58
CA PHE A 172 -12.45 -3.16 3.88
C PHE A 172 -13.97 -2.97 3.84
N LYS A 173 -14.48 -1.82 4.29
CA LYS A 173 -15.93 -1.51 4.22
C LYS A 173 -16.47 -1.40 2.79
N ARG A 174 -15.59 -1.22 1.79
CA ARG A 174 -15.96 -1.26 0.37
C ARG A 174 -15.90 -2.66 -0.24
N THR A 175 -15.38 -3.62 0.52
CA THR A 175 -15.30 -5.02 0.07
C THR A 175 -16.65 -5.67 0.28
N GLU A 176 -17.19 -6.28 -0.78
CA GLU A 176 -18.46 -7.00 -0.73
C GLU A 176 -18.30 -8.34 0.02
N ASN A 177 -19.40 -8.82 0.61
CA ASN A 177 -19.48 -10.13 1.26
C ASN A 177 -18.47 -10.31 2.41
N VAL A 178 -18.24 -9.26 3.20
CA VAL A 178 -17.44 -9.32 4.42
C VAL A 178 -18.35 -9.57 5.62
N SER A 179 -18.07 -10.61 6.37
CA SER A 179 -18.69 -10.87 7.67
C SER A 179 -17.89 -10.18 8.76
N TRP A 180 -18.52 -9.23 9.47
CA TRP A 180 -17.88 -8.44 10.51
C TRP A 180 -18.21 -9.03 11.87
N PHE A 181 -17.19 -9.15 12.73
CA PHE A 181 -17.28 -9.58 14.12
C PHE A 181 -16.63 -8.55 15.03
N ASP A 182 -17.19 -8.39 16.23
CA ASP A 182 -16.50 -7.64 17.25
C ASP A 182 -15.15 -8.32 17.59
N TYR A 183 -14.12 -7.53 17.86
CA TYR A 183 -12.78 -8.04 18.15
C TYR A 183 -12.71 -8.91 19.41
N LEU A 184 -13.73 -8.83 20.30
CA LEU A 184 -13.89 -9.66 21.49
C LEU A 184 -14.68 -10.94 21.21
N THR A 185 -15.23 -11.12 19.99
CA THR A 185 -15.99 -12.32 19.66
C THR A 185 -15.14 -13.57 19.85
N ASP A 186 -15.69 -14.55 20.55
CA ASP A 186 -15.00 -15.82 20.80
C ASP A 186 -14.64 -16.55 19.49
N ARG A 187 -13.44 -17.10 19.44
CA ARG A 187 -12.94 -17.78 18.26
C ARG A 187 -13.83 -18.95 17.83
N THR A 188 -14.45 -19.64 18.78
CA THR A 188 -15.35 -20.78 18.50
C THR A 188 -16.64 -20.34 17.79
N GLU A 189 -17.12 -19.14 18.06
CA GLU A 189 -18.26 -18.56 17.36
C GLU A 189 -17.93 -18.27 15.89
N ILE A 190 -16.77 -17.70 15.63
CA ILE A 190 -16.29 -17.44 14.27
C ILE A 190 -16.09 -18.77 13.51
N ILE A 191 -15.52 -19.79 14.17
CA ILE A 191 -15.34 -21.11 13.57
C ILE A 191 -16.69 -21.75 13.22
N ARG A 192 -17.66 -21.74 14.13
CA ARG A 192 -19.02 -22.25 13.86
C ARG A 192 -19.70 -21.51 12.70
N PHE A 193 -19.49 -20.21 12.59
CA PHE A 193 -20.00 -19.43 11.45
C PHE A 193 -19.37 -19.92 10.13
N ILE A 194 -18.07 -20.18 10.09
CA ILE A 194 -17.38 -20.71 8.89
C ILE A 194 -17.92 -22.09 8.54
N GLU A 195 -18.01 -23.00 9.51
CA GLU A 195 -18.52 -24.36 9.33
C GLU A 195 -19.92 -24.36 8.75
N LYS A 196 -20.81 -23.51 9.26
CA LYS A 196 -22.18 -23.37 8.75
C LYS A 196 -22.24 -22.97 7.28
N ILE A 197 -21.35 -22.05 6.83
CA ILE A 197 -21.32 -21.60 5.43
C ILE A 197 -20.71 -22.65 4.51
N THR A 198 -19.78 -23.46 5.02
CA THR A 198 -19.07 -24.48 4.21
C THR A 198 -19.85 -25.79 4.08
N THR A 199 -20.86 -26.00 4.94
CA THR A 199 -21.67 -27.22 4.94
C THR A 199 -22.96 -27.07 4.12
N THR A 200 -23.29 -25.84 3.68
CA THR A 200 -24.42 -25.52 2.81
C THR A 200 -23.99 -25.44 1.35
#